data_5b5c0b0e11a07a12af830ace87ee2c7e
#
_entry.id   5b5c0b0e11a07a12af830ace87ee2c7e
#
_cell.length_a   1.000
_cell.length_b   1.000
_cell.length_c   1.000
_cell.angle_alpha   90.00
_cell.angle_beta   90.00
_cell.angle_gamma   90.00
#
_symmetry.space_group_name_H-M   'P 1'
#
loop_
_entity.id
_entity.type
_entity.pdbx_description
1 polymer ?
#
loop_
_entity_poly.entity_id
_entity_poly.type
_entity_poly.pdbx_seq_one_letter_code
_entity_poly.pdbx_strand_id
1 'polypeptide(L)'
;MPGVWIFVHDQLSNGQSFRALTVIDVYSREALAIEVGQRLRGEQVVAVLNRLVQKHGAPRCLFADNGAEFTGQLMDLWAYHHGVRIDFSRRGKPTDNAFIETFNGTLRDECLNLHWFDNLAQAAALIEAWRRDYNESRPHTALNNLPPAEYATQSGRRNDITGLSAVPN
;
A
#
# COMPACT_ATOMS: atom_id res chain seq x y z
N MET A 1 -7.49 -1.89 -10.24
CA MET A 1 -6.20 -2.48 -9.86
C MET A 1 -6.38 -3.21 -8.54
N PRO A 2 -5.77 -4.36 -8.28
CA PRO A 2 -5.78 -4.97 -6.96
C PRO A 2 -4.75 -4.29 -6.06
N GLY A 3 -5.17 -3.87 -4.87
CA GLY A 3 -4.31 -3.33 -3.83
C GLY A 3 -4.08 -4.35 -2.72
N VAL A 4 -2.92 -4.31 -2.10
CA VAL A 4 -2.60 -5.11 -0.91
C VAL A 4 -2.20 -4.17 0.22
N TRP A 5 -2.65 -4.49 1.41
CA TRP A 5 -2.34 -3.75 2.64
C TRP A 5 -2.00 -4.69 3.79
N ILE A 6 -1.07 -4.26 4.59
CA ILE A 6 -0.62 -5.00 5.77
C ILE A 6 -0.11 -4.03 6.83
N PHE A 7 -0.17 -4.45 8.10
CA PHE A 7 0.44 -3.72 9.20
C PHE A 7 1.87 -4.18 9.48
N VAL A 8 2.76 -3.20 9.63
CA VAL A 8 4.10 -3.39 10.17
C VAL A 8 4.14 -2.77 11.56
N HIS A 9 4.79 -3.43 12.51
CA HIS A 9 4.91 -2.96 13.90
C HIS A 9 6.35 -2.57 14.20
N ASP A 10 6.53 -1.47 14.94
CA ASP A 10 7.82 -1.01 15.42
C ASP A 10 7.67 -0.20 16.72
N GLN A 11 8.78 0.32 17.25
CA GLN A 11 8.83 1.07 18.51
C GLN A 11 9.57 2.38 18.33
N LEU A 12 9.12 3.40 19.10
CA LEU A 12 9.84 4.64 19.29
C LEU A 12 11.01 4.43 20.27
N SER A 13 11.93 5.38 20.33
CA SER A 13 13.10 5.36 21.23
C SER A 13 12.73 5.27 22.72
N ASN A 14 11.54 5.75 23.09
CA ASN A 14 11.00 5.65 24.44
C ASN A 14 10.28 4.32 24.75
N GLY A 15 10.30 3.35 23.82
CA GLY A 15 9.66 2.05 23.96
C GLY A 15 8.17 2.02 23.61
N GLN A 16 7.56 3.13 23.23
CA GLN A 16 6.17 3.16 22.78
C GLN A 16 6.03 2.48 21.40
N SER A 17 5.16 1.49 21.32
CA SER A 17 4.88 0.82 20.06
C SER A 17 4.11 1.71 19.10
N PHE A 18 4.39 1.58 17.80
CA PHE A 18 3.58 2.16 16.74
C PHE A 18 3.34 1.13 15.63
N ARG A 19 2.40 1.45 14.77
CA ARG A 19 2.05 0.63 13.61
C ARG A 19 2.16 1.46 12.35
N ALA A 20 2.54 0.82 11.27
CA ALA A 20 2.52 1.40 9.93
C ALA A 20 1.59 0.56 9.05
N LEU A 21 0.56 1.20 8.49
CA LEU A 21 -0.31 0.59 7.48
C LEU A 21 0.35 0.80 6.12
N THR A 22 0.79 -0.25 5.47
CA THR A 22 1.33 -0.21 4.12
C THR A 22 0.25 -0.57 3.10
N VAL A 23 0.09 0.23 2.07
CA VAL A 23 -0.85 0.00 0.95
C VAL A 23 -0.07 0.01 -0.35
N ILE A 24 -0.12 -1.08 -1.09
CA ILE A 24 0.70 -1.30 -2.29
C ILE A 24 -0.20 -1.73 -3.44
N ASP A 25 0.04 -1.17 -4.62
CA ASP A 25 -0.55 -1.67 -5.85
C ASP A 25 0.22 -2.90 -6.33
N VAL A 26 -0.49 -4.03 -6.43
CA VAL A 26 0.11 -5.31 -6.85
C VAL A 26 0.64 -5.26 -8.28
N TYR A 27 0.01 -4.46 -9.15
CA TYR A 27 0.38 -4.39 -10.56
C TYR A 27 1.62 -3.53 -10.81
N SER A 28 1.61 -2.29 -10.30
CA SER A 28 2.72 -1.36 -10.47
C SER A 28 3.82 -1.50 -9.43
N ARG A 29 3.58 -2.27 -8.38
CA ARG A 29 4.46 -2.39 -7.19
C ARG A 29 4.65 -1.06 -6.44
N GLU A 30 3.85 -0.06 -6.76
CA GLU A 30 3.91 1.25 -6.14
C GLU A 30 3.41 1.19 -4.70
N ALA A 31 4.19 1.69 -3.76
CA ALA A 31 3.76 1.92 -2.38
C ALA A 31 2.88 3.18 -2.34
N LEU A 32 1.57 2.99 -2.39
CA LEU A 32 0.58 4.07 -2.49
C LEU A 32 0.52 4.89 -1.20
N ALA A 33 0.64 4.24 -0.05
CA ALA A 33 0.68 4.89 1.25
C ALA A 33 1.43 4.03 2.28
N ILE A 34 2.07 4.71 3.23
CA ILE A 34 2.53 4.12 4.49
C ILE A 34 2.07 5.06 5.61
N GLU A 35 0.98 4.74 6.27
CA GLU A 35 0.41 5.55 7.34
C GLU A 35 0.91 5.09 8.70
N VAL A 36 1.42 6.01 9.51
CA VAL A 36 2.01 5.72 10.82
C VAL A 36 1.08 6.20 11.94
N GLY A 37 0.87 5.37 12.96
CA GLY A 37 0.08 5.73 14.12
C GLY A 37 0.27 4.74 15.28
N GLN A 38 0.00 5.18 16.50
CA GLN A 38 0.04 4.28 17.67
C GLN A 38 -1.05 3.23 17.61
N ARG A 39 -2.26 3.64 17.21
CA ARG A 39 -3.46 2.79 17.12
C ARG A 39 -4.18 3.11 15.81
N LEU A 40 -3.79 2.45 14.74
CA LEU A 40 -4.50 2.56 13.48
C LEU A 40 -5.75 1.66 13.54
N ARG A 41 -6.88 2.26 13.91
CA ARG A 41 -8.19 1.58 13.96
C ARG A 41 -8.91 1.70 12.62
N GLY A 42 -10.04 1.02 12.48
CA GLY A 42 -10.83 1.01 11.25
C GLY A 42 -11.15 2.39 10.67
N GLU A 43 -11.42 3.39 11.53
CA GLU A 43 -11.68 4.78 11.08
C GLU A 43 -10.48 5.42 10.38
N GLN A 44 -9.28 5.24 10.95
CA GLN A 44 -8.05 5.76 10.34
C GLN A 44 -7.70 5.00 9.06
N VAL A 45 -7.91 3.70 9.03
CA VAL A 45 -7.75 2.88 7.82
C VAL A 45 -8.69 3.38 6.72
N VAL A 46 -9.98 3.56 7.00
CA VAL A 46 -10.95 4.10 6.04
C VAL A 46 -10.57 5.49 5.56
N ALA A 47 -10.06 6.37 6.43
CA ALA A 47 -9.59 7.70 6.03
C ALA A 47 -8.43 7.62 5.03
N VAL A 48 -7.47 6.71 5.23
CA VAL A 48 -6.38 6.45 4.28
C VAL A 48 -6.93 5.99 2.93
N LEU A 49 -7.84 5.03 2.95
CA LEU A 49 -8.44 4.48 1.74
C LEU A 49 -9.23 5.53 0.96
N ASN A 50 -9.98 6.38 1.64
CA ASN A 50 -10.71 7.47 0.98
C ASN A 50 -9.76 8.42 0.25
N ARG A 51 -8.62 8.79 0.87
CA ARG A 51 -7.59 9.59 0.20
C ARG A 51 -7.03 8.89 -1.04
N LEU A 52 -6.80 7.59 -0.96
CA LEU A 52 -6.28 6.81 -2.08
C LEU A 52 -7.32 6.67 -3.20
N VAL A 53 -8.59 6.45 -2.87
CA VAL A 53 -9.67 6.40 -3.86
C VAL A 53 -9.84 7.73 -4.57
N GLN A 54 -9.76 8.85 -3.87
CA GLN A 54 -9.80 10.18 -4.48
C GLN A 54 -8.64 10.42 -5.46
N LYS A 55 -7.46 9.90 -5.15
CA LYS A 55 -6.25 10.10 -5.97
C LYS A 55 -6.12 9.12 -7.13
N HIS A 56 -6.47 7.86 -6.91
CA HIS A 56 -6.16 6.75 -7.83
C HIS A 56 -7.43 6.03 -8.36
N GLY A 57 -8.61 6.38 -7.84
CA GLY A 57 -9.83 5.63 -8.10
C GLY A 57 -9.99 4.41 -7.18
N ALA A 58 -11.19 3.84 -7.15
CA ALA A 58 -11.49 2.67 -6.34
C ALA A 58 -10.86 1.41 -6.95
N PRO A 59 -10.13 0.58 -6.18
CA PRO A 59 -9.60 -0.69 -6.66
C PRO A 59 -10.75 -1.70 -6.82
N ARG A 60 -10.59 -2.66 -7.72
CA ARG A 60 -11.58 -3.76 -7.84
C ARG A 60 -11.54 -4.72 -6.66
N CYS A 61 -10.36 -4.92 -6.10
CA CYS A 61 -10.12 -5.85 -5.01
C CYS A 61 -9.02 -5.32 -4.10
N LEU A 62 -9.21 -5.51 -2.80
CA LEU A 62 -8.20 -5.27 -1.77
C LEU A 62 -7.90 -6.61 -1.09
N PHE A 63 -6.63 -6.95 -1.01
CA PHE A 63 -6.17 -8.09 -0.21
C PHE A 63 -5.74 -7.57 1.16
N ALA A 64 -6.30 -8.13 2.22
CA ALA A 64 -6.02 -7.77 3.59
C ALA A 64 -5.68 -9.02 4.41
N ASP A 65 -4.91 -8.85 5.48
CA ASP A 65 -4.82 -9.89 6.51
C ASP A 65 -6.10 -9.91 7.39
N ASN A 66 -6.26 -10.93 8.21
CA ASN A 66 -7.41 -11.08 9.11
C ASN A 66 -7.29 -10.21 10.37
N GLY A 67 -6.65 -9.05 10.30
CA GLY A 67 -6.60 -8.11 11.41
C GLY A 67 -7.99 -7.57 11.78
N ALA A 68 -8.24 -7.36 13.07
CA ALA A 68 -9.52 -6.85 13.56
C ALA A 68 -9.91 -5.49 12.95
N GLU A 69 -8.93 -4.71 12.53
CA GLU A 69 -9.10 -3.42 11.87
C GLU A 69 -9.70 -3.53 10.47
N PHE A 70 -9.58 -4.69 9.83
CA PHE A 70 -10.06 -4.96 8.47
C PHE A 70 -11.37 -5.74 8.43
N THR A 71 -11.75 -6.40 9.55
CA THR A 71 -12.94 -7.26 9.64
C THR A 71 -14.14 -6.55 10.27
N GLY A 72 -14.03 -5.24 10.52
CA GLY A 72 -15.10 -4.48 11.16
C GLY A 72 -16.21 -4.03 10.20
N GLN A 73 -17.40 -3.80 10.75
CA GLN A 73 -18.57 -3.31 10.01
C GLN A 73 -18.28 -2.03 9.18
N LEU A 74 -17.41 -1.16 9.66
CA LEU A 74 -17.02 0.06 8.95
C LEU A 74 -16.32 -0.25 7.63
N MET A 75 -15.48 -1.28 7.61
CA MET A 75 -14.79 -1.73 6.40
C MET A 75 -15.75 -2.37 5.40
N ASP A 76 -16.70 -3.17 5.89
CA ASP A 76 -17.73 -3.78 5.03
C ASP A 76 -18.59 -2.70 4.37
N LEU A 77 -19.01 -1.68 5.11
CA LEU A 77 -19.74 -0.53 4.58
C LEU A 77 -18.94 0.27 3.56
N TRP A 78 -17.66 0.52 3.85
CA TRP A 78 -16.77 1.21 2.93
C TRP A 78 -16.61 0.44 1.61
N ALA A 79 -16.36 -0.86 1.70
CA ALA A 79 -16.18 -1.74 0.55
C ALA A 79 -17.45 -1.79 -0.30
N TYR A 80 -18.61 -1.94 0.33
CA TYR A 80 -19.91 -1.91 -0.36
C TYR A 80 -20.16 -0.59 -1.09
N HIS A 81 -19.92 0.55 -0.41
CA HIS A 81 -20.12 1.89 -0.98
C HIS A 81 -19.25 2.15 -2.22
N HIS A 82 -18.00 1.67 -2.22
CA HIS A 82 -17.05 1.88 -3.31
C HIS A 82 -17.04 0.75 -4.35
N GLY A 83 -17.86 -0.30 -4.17
CA GLY A 83 -17.87 -1.46 -5.05
C GLY A 83 -16.56 -2.26 -5.02
N VAL A 84 -15.86 -2.24 -3.89
CA VAL A 84 -14.57 -2.91 -3.68
C VAL A 84 -14.80 -4.26 -3.03
N ARG A 85 -14.19 -5.33 -3.58
CA ARG A 85 -14.14 -6.62 -2.91
C ARG A 85 -12.94 -6.65 -1.96
N ILE A 86 -13.18 -6.98 -0.69
CA ILE A 86 -12.09 -7.29 0.25
C ILE A 86 -11.89 -8.80 0.26
N ASP A 87 -10.68 -9.23 -0.06
CA ASP A 87 -10.27 -10.62 0.00
C ASP A 87 -9.33 -10.78 1.21
N PHE A 88 -9.84 -11.40 2.26
CA PHE A 88 -9.03 -11.76 3.42
C PHE A 88 -8.17 -12.95 3.04
N SER A 89 -6.94 -12.68 2.67
CA SER A 89 -6.06 -13.65 2.05
C SER A 89 -5.94 -14.92 2.87
N ARG A 90 -6.28 -16.01 2.22
CA ARG A 90 -5.91 -17.34 2.66
C ARG A 90 -4.39 -17.38 2.73
N ARG A 91 -3.86 -17.76 3.88
CA ARG A 91 -2.48 -18.25 3.97
C ARG A 91 -2.32 -19.30 2.87
N GLY A 92 -1.62 -18.97 1.79
CA GLY A 92 -1.35 -19.97 0.76
C GLY A 92 -1.43 -19.59 -0.71
N LYS A 93 -1.55 -18.30 -1.09
CA LYS A 93 -1.18 -17.89 -2.45
C LYS A 93 0.28 -17.41 -2.45
N PRO A 94 1.23 -18.20 -2.96
CA PRO A 94 2.67 -17.97 -2.73
C PRO A 94 3.20 -16.69 -3.38
N THR A 95 2.59 -16.21 -4.47
CA THR A 95 3.14 -15.11 -5.28
C THR A 95 2.83 -13.72 -4.73
N ASP A 96 1.62 -13.50 -4.22
CA ASP A 96 1.21 -12.17 -3.74
C ASP A 96 1.72 -11.92 -2.32
N ASN A 97 1.73 -12.96 -1.48
CA ASN A 97 2.29 -12.89 -0.12
C ASN A 97 3.81 -12.68 -0.14
N ALA A 98 4.53 -13.36 -1.05
CA ALA A 98 5.98 -13.23 -1.14
C ALA A 98 6.42 -11.79 -1.48
N PHE A 99 5.66 -11.09 -2.36
CA PHE A 99 5.98 -9.71 -2.70
C PHE A 99 5.82 -8.76 -1.50
N ILE A 100 4.71 -8.91 -0.74
CA ILE A 100 4.45 -8.07 0.43
C ILE A 100 5.42 -8.35 1.55
N GLU A 101 5.75 -9.61 1.78
CA GLU A 101 6.78 -10.00 2.74
C GLU A 101 8.14 -9.40 2.36
N THR A 102 8.50 -9.45 1.07
CA THR A 102 9.71 -8.83 0.56
C THR A 102 9.69 -7.31 0.73
N PHE A 103 8.58 -6.65 0.40
CA PHE A 103 8.44 -5.20 0.60
C PHE A 103 8.60 -4.81 2.07
N ASN A 104 7.91 -5.51 2.97
CA ASN A 104 7.99 -5.23 4.40
C ASN A 104 9.39 -5.53 4.97
N GLY A 105 10.04 -6.58 4.49
CA GLY A 105 11.44 -6.87 4.82
C GLY A 105 12.35 -5.71 4.39
N THR A 106 12.19 -5.24 3.16
CA THR A 106 12.95 -4.09 2.62
C THR A 106 12.70 -2.80 3.41
N LEU A 107 11.43 -2.48 3.73
CA LEU A 107 11.09 -1.35 4.59
C LEU A 107 11.75 -1.46 5.96
N ARG A 108 11.73 -2.65 6.54
CA ARG A 108 12.36 -2.89 7.84
C ARG A 108 13.87 -2.70 7.77
N ASP A 109 14.53 -3.32 6.82
CA ASP A 109 16.00 -3.32 6.72
C ASP A 109 16.56 -1.96 6.31
N GLU A 110 15.88 -1.23 5.44
CA GLU A 110 16.38 0.02 4.88
C GLU A 110 15.85 1.29 5.57
N CYS A 111 14.80 1.18 6.38
CA CYS A 111 14.23 2.33 7.06
C CYS A 111 14.07 2.08 8.56
N LEU A 112 13.28 1.09 8.97
CA LEU A 112 12.92 0.93 10.37
C LEU A 112 14.12 0.57 11.25
N ASN A 113 14.96 -0.37 10.82
CA ASN A 113 16.14 -0.82 11.57
C ASN A 113 17.31 0.18 11.56
N LEU A 114 17.30 1.14 10.62
CA LEU A 114 18.38 2.13 10.50
C LEU A 114 18.15 3.40 11.31
N HIS A 115 16.94 3.59 11.86
CA HIS A 115 16.56 4.81 12.55
C HIS A 115 16.06 4.55 13.97
N TRP A 116 16.38 5.47 14.87
CA TRP A 116 15.76 5.60 16.18
C TRP A 116 14.76 6.75 16.09
N PHE A 117 13.47 6.44 16.18
CA PHE A 117 12.42 7.44 16.06
C PHE A 117 12.09 8.04 17.41
N ASP A 118 12.28 9.35 17.58
CA ASP A 118 12.01 10.04 18.84
C ASP A 118 10.51 10.22 19.08
N ASN A 119 9.74 10.34 18.00
CA ASN A 119 8.29 10.52 18.06
C ASN A 119 7.63 10.05 16.74
N LEU A 120 6.30 9.98 16.76
CA LEU A 120 5.52 9.54 15.57
C LEU A 120 5.69 10.47 14.36
N ALA A 121 5.83 11.78 14.57
CA ALA A 121 6.00 12.73 13.47
C ALA A 121 7.31 12.50 12.73
N GLN A 122 8.40 12.23 13.47
CA GLN A 122 9.70 11.88 12.89
C GLN A 122 9.62 10.53 12.16
N ALA A 123 9.00 9.51 12.76
CA ALA A 123 8.79 8.22 12.12
C ALA A 123 8.00 8.38 10.80
N ALA A 124 6.91 9.12 10.81
CA ALA A 124 6.11 9.38 9.63
C ALA A 124 6.91 10.09 8.53
N ALA A 125 7.72 11.10 8.87
CA ALA A 125 8.52 11.84 7.91
C ALA A 125 9.61 10.97 7.26
N LEU A 126 10.34 10.18 8.04
CA LEU A 126 11.42 9.31 7.53
C LEU A 126 10.85 8.15 6.70
N ILE A 127 9.76 7.55 7.13
CA ILE A 127 9.08 6.47 6.38
C ILE A 127 8.51 7.01 5.07
N GLU A 128 7.91 8.22 5.06
CA GLU A 128 7.42 8.84 3.82
C GLU A 128 8.55 9.19 2.85
N ALA A 129 9.69 9.68 3.34
CA ALA A 129 10.87 9.91 2.51
C ALA A 129 11.38 8.61 1.88
N TRP A 130 11.46 7.53 2.65
CA TRP A 130 11.81 6.21 2.14
C TRP A 130 10.80 5.70 1.10
N ARG A 131 9.48 5.87 1.34
CA ARG A 131 8.43 5.47 0.39
C ARG A 131 8.57 6.17 -0.96
N ARG A 132 8.86 7.47 -0.95
CA ARG A 132 9.10 8.23 -2.19
C ARG A 132 10.31 7.73 -2.93
N ASP A 133 11.43 7.52 -2.24
CA ASP A 133 12.65 6.98 -2.84
C ASP A 133 12.41 5.57 -3.43
N TYR A 134 11.69 4.71 -2.70
CA TYR A 134 11.28 3.40 -3.19
C TYR A 134 10.49 3.48 -4.50
N ASN A 135 9.52 4.37 -4.60
CA ASN A 135 8.69 4.52 -5.79
C ASN A 135 9.43 5.18 -6.96
N GLU A 136 10.26 6.17 -6.70
CA GLU A 136 10.84 7.05 -7.73
C GLU A 136 12.22 6.61 -8.21
N SER A 137 12.99 5.94 -7.35
CA SER A 137 14.42 5.69 -7.62
C SER A 137 14.77 4.20 -7.72
N ARG A 138 13.96 3.30 -7.18
CA ARG A 138 14.32 1.89 -7.10
C ARG A 138 13.85 1.09 -8.33
N PRO A 139 14.80 0.55 -9.14
CA PRO A 139 14.45 -0.32 -10.26
C PRO A 139 13.93 -1.67 -9.76
N HIS A 140 12.87 -2.17 -10.39
CA HIS A 140 12.33 -3.50 -10.14
C HIS A 140 12.47 -4.40 -11.36
N THR A 141 13.08 -5.57 -11.21
CA THR A 141 13.23 -6.53 -12.31
C THR A 141 11.88 -6.95 -12.90
N ALA A 142 10.87 -7.14 -12.04
CA ALA A 142 9.51 -7.47 -12.47
C ALA A 142 8.81 -6.33 -13.25
N LEU A 143 9.36 -5.13 -13.23
CA LEU A 143 8.86 -3.94 -13.94
C LEU A 143 9.80 -3.50 -15.07
N ASN A 144 10.51 -4.43 -15.67
CA ASN A 144 11.52 -4.16 -16.73
C ASN A 144 12.63 -3.20 -16.23
N ASN A 145 13.04 -3.34 -14.99
CA ASN A 145 14.01 -2.48 -14.29
C ASN A 145 13.59 -1.00 -14.20
N LEU A 146 12.30 -0.71 -14.27
CA LEU A 146 11.77 0.64 -14.03
C LEU A 146 11.43 0.83 -12.55
N PRO A 147 11.51 2.06 -12.04
CA PRO A 147 10.92 2.42 -10.76
C PRO A 147 9.39 2.27 -10.79
N PRO A 148 8.74 1.92 -9.67
CA PRO A 148 7.28 1.74 -9.61
C PRO A 148 6.46 2.91 -10.14
N ALA A 149 6.82 4.15 -9.79
CA ALA A 149 6.11 5.36 -10.23
C ALA A 149 6.23 5.57 -11.75
N GLU A 150 7.38 5.30 -12.32
CA GLU A 150 7.59 5.38 -13.77
C GLU A 150 6.79 4.31 -14.52
N TYR A 151 6.83 3.06 -14.03
CA TYR A 151 6.05 1.97 -14.58
C TYR A 151 4.55 2.24 -14.51
N ALA A 152 4.04 2.75 -13.39
CA ALA A 152 2.62 3.12 -13.22
C ALA A 152 2.21 4.18 -14.26
N THR A 153 3.02 5.21 -14.46
CA THR A 153 2.76 6.27 -15.44
C THR A 153 2.73 5.73 -16.87
N GLN A 154 3.68 4.88 -17.26
CA GLN A 154 3.72 4.28 -18.60
C GLN A 154 2.56 3.33 -18.84
N SER A 155 2.16 2.57 -17.83
CA SER A 155 1.04 1.61 -17.91
C SER A 155 -0.31 2.33 -17.97
N GLY A 156 -0.50 3.44 -17.26
CA GLY A 156 -1.68 4.31 -17.35
C GLY A 156 -1.85 4.88 -18.75
N ARG A 157 -0.79 5.40 -19.34
CA ARG A 157 -0.80 5.91 -20.72
C ARG A 157 -1.16 4.84 -21.77
N ARG A 158 -0.72 3.59 -21.57
CA ARG A 158 -1.09 2.47 -22.49
C ARG A 158 -2.58 2.14 -22.41
N ASN A 159 -3.18 2.17 -21.24
CA ASN A 159 -4.60 1.92 -21.05
C ASN A 159 -5.47 3.01 -21.69
N ASP A 160 -5.04 4.27 -21.64
CA ASP A 160 -5.73 5.38 -22.31
C ASP A 160 -5.69 5.28 -23.84
N ILE A 161 -4.59 4.79 -24.40
CA ILE A 161 -4.44 4.62 -25.85
C ILE A 161 -5.25 3.44 -26.37
N THR A 162 -5.37 2.34 -25.61
CA THR A 162 -6.18 1.17 -26.01
C THR A 162 -7.68 1.42 -25.89
N GLY A 163 -8.10 2.40 -25.08
CA GLY A 163 -9.50 2.84 -24.97
C GLY A 163 -10.00 3.66 -26.15
N LEU A 164 -9.12 4.20 -26.98
CA LEU A 164 -9.45 5.04 -28.13
C LEU A 164 -9.56 4.32 -29.48
N SER A 165 -9.31 3.02 -29.56
CA SER A 165 -9.31 2.25 -30.82
C SER A 165 -10.51 1.31 -30.98
N ALA A 166 -11.70 1.70 -30.50
CA ALA A 166 -12.94 0.99 -30.80
C ALA A 166 -14.06 1.97 -31.13
N VAL A 167 -13.96 2.59 -32.31
CA VAL A 167 -15.15 3.10 -33.03
C VAL A 167 -15.33 2.20 -34.25
N PRO A 168 -16.33 1.32 -34.28
CA PRO A 168 -16.69 0.64 -35.50
C PRO A 168 -17.51 1.59 -36.36
N ASN A 169 -17.21 1.63 -37.65
CA ASN A 169 -18.08 2.15 -38.70
C ASN A 169 -19.42 1.43 -38.72
#